data_5f22a1f220d9b9a3f19c8cede13aac07
#
_entry.id   5f22a1f220d9b9a3f19c8cede13aac07
#
_cell.length_a   1.000
_cell.length_b   1.000
_cell.length_c   1.000
_cell.angle_alpha   90.00
_cell.angle_beta   90.00
_cell.angle_gamma   90.00
#
_symmetry.space_group_name_H-M   'P 1'
#
loop_
_entity.id
_entity.type
_entity.pdbx_description
1 polymer ?
#
loop_
_entity_poly.entity_id
_entity_poly.type
_entity_poly.pdbx_seq_one_letter_code
_entity_poly.pdbx_strand_id
1 'polypeptide(L)'
;PTGVCTLLCAMLKQPKRIVVCEASEERRAFIRHHYPQVLVTTPDACKSFVKTHSDHGGADRVIEVAGAKDTFRLAWQCARPNAIVTIVALYDEPQTLPLPDMYGKNLTFKTGGVDGCDCEEVLRLIEQGKIDTTPLITHRFPLSRIEEAYRIFENKEDGVIKVAISY
;
A
#
# COMPACT_ATOMS: atom_id res chain seq x y z
N PRO A 1 -6.17 -3.41 3.58
CA PRO A 1 -6.54 -3.99 2.26
C PRO A 1 -5.95 -3.22 1.08
N THR A 2 -6.13 -1.89 1.03
CA THR A 2 -5.70 -1.04 -0.11
C THR A 2 -4.22 -1.22 -0.46
N GLY A 3 -3.33 -1.26 0.54
CA GLY A 3 -1.90 -1.48 0.32
C GLY A 3 -1.58 -2.82 -0.35
N VAL A 4 -2.30 -3.90 -0.01
CA VAL A 4 -2.08 -5.20 -0.66
C VAL A 4 -2.63 -5.19 -2.08
N CYS A 5 -3.79 -4.58 -2.33
CA CYS A 5 -4.29 -4.41 -3.69
C CYS A 5 -3.31 -3.61 -4.56
N THR A 6 -2.74 -2.54 -4.01
CA THR A 6 -1.70 -1.74 -4.67
C THR A 6 -0.45 -2.58 -4.96
N LEU A 7 -0.02 -3.42 -4.01
CA LEU A 7 1.09 -4.35 -4.19
C LEU A 7 0.85 -5.31 -5.36
N LEU A 8 -0.33 -5.94 -5.41
CA LEU A 8 -0.72 -6.85 -6.49
C LEU A 8 -0.67 -6.18 -7.86
N CYS A 9 -1.23 -4.97 -7.96
CA CYS A 9 -1.17 -4.19 -9.21
C CYS A 9 0.27 -3.78 -9.57
N ALA A 10 1.09 -3.43 -8.58
CA ALA A 10 2.50 -3.09 -8.81
C ALA A 10 3.30 -4.30 -9.33
N MET A 11 3.02 -5.49 -8.82
CA MET A 11 3.68 -6.73 -9.26
C MET A 11 3.42 -7.05 -10.74
N LEU A 12 2.26 -6.67 -11.29
CA LEU A 12 1.98 -6.83 -12.74
C LEU A 12 2.95 -6.07 -13.63
N LYS A 13 3.57 -5.01 -13.12
CA LYS A 13 4.57 -4.22 -13.86
C LYS A 13 5.98 -4.81 -13.78
N GLN A 14 6.15 -5.93 -13.08
CA GLN A 14 7.42 -6.67 -12.93
C GLN A 14 8.61 -5.74 -12.56
N PRO A 15 8.48 -4.91 -11.52
CA PRO A 15 9.59 -4.04 -11.13
C PRO A 15 10.76 -4.90 -10.59
N LYS A 16 11.97 -4.38 -10.70
CA LYS A 16 13.18 -5.06 -10.20
C LYS A 16 13.09 -5.37 -8.70
N ARG A 17 12.49 -4.48 -7.93
CA ARG A 17 12.28 -4.62 -6.47
C ARG A 17 10.99 -3.91 -6.08
N ILE A 18 10.32 -4.46 -5.07
CA ILE A 18 9.23 -3.81 -4.36
C ILE A 18 9.60 -3.77 -2.88
N VAL A 19 9.44 -2.62 -2.27
CA VAL A 19 9.56 -2.43 -0.83
C VAL A 19 8.19 -2.03 -0.28
N VAL A 20 7.71 -2.77 0.70
CA VAL A 20 6.51 -2.45 1.47
C VAL A 20 6.92 -1.90 2.83
N CYS A 21 6.45 -0.70 3.14
CA CYS A 21 6.57 -0.07 4.44
C CYS A 21 5.26 -0.23 5.21
N GLU A 22 5.30 -0.93 6.33
CA GLU A 22 4.11 -1.23 7.14
C GLU A 22 4.45 -1.16 8.64
N ALA A 23 3.61 -0.48 9.41
CA ALA A 23 3.81 -0.30 10.84
C ALA A 23 3.45 -1.55 11.67
N SER A 24 2.38 -2.28 11.28
CA SER A 24 1.92 -3.47 11.99
C SER A 24 2.82 -4.67 11.73
N GLU A 25 3.31 -5.32 12.80
CA GLU A 25 4.10 -6.56 12.67
C GLU A 25 3.28 -7.69 12.05
N GLU A 26 2.03 -7.84 12.44
CA GLU A 26 1.14 -8.87 11.90
C GLU A 26 0.97 -8.72 10.38
N ARG A 27 0.77 -7.48 9.91
CA ARG A 27 0.66 -7.19 8.47
C ARG A 27 1.98 -7.38 7.75
N ARG A 28 3.11 -7.06 8.38
CA ARG A 28 4.43 -7.37 7.81
C ARG A 28 4.63 -8.88 7.69
N ALA A 29 4.25 -9.65 8.70
CA ALA A 29 4.30 -11.12 8.67
C ALA A 29 3.40 -11.68 7.55
N PHE A 30 2.19 -11.14 7.39
CA PHE A 30 1.30 -11.50 6.28
C PHE A 30 1.97 -11.27 4.91
N ILE A 31 2.59 -10.10 4.70
CA ILE A 31 3.27 -9.79 3.44
C ILE A 31 4.44 -10.76 3.19
N ARG A 32 5.28 -11.02 4.20
CA ARG A 32 6.40 -11.94 4.06
C ARG A 32 5.95 -13.37 3.74
N HIS A 33 4.82 -13.79 4.31
CA HIS A 33 4.28 -15.12 4.09
C HIS A 33 3.73 -15.30 2.67
N HIS A 34 2.88 -14.36 2.24
CA HIS A 34 2.18 -14.48 0.95
C HIS A 34 2.99 -13.96 -0.24
N TYR A 35 3.94 -13.05 -0.02
CA TYR A 35 4.73 -12.38 -1.06
C TYR A 35 6.23 -12.38 -0.71
N PRO A 36 6.89 -13.57 -0.62
CA PRO A 36 8.27 -13.68 -0.13
C PRO A 36 9.31 -12.95 -1.00
N GLN A 37 8.96 -12.59 -2.24
CA GLN A 37 9.78 -11.80 -3.15
C GLN A 37 9.79 -10.30 -2.84
N VAL A 38 8.92 -9.84 -1.93
CA VAL A 38 8.77 -8.43 -1.57
C VAL A 38 9.62 -8.11 -0.35
N LEU A 39 10.35 -7.02 -0.41
CA LEU A 39 11.11 -6.51 0.74
C LEU A 39 10.16 -5.75 1.69
N VAL A 40 10.27 -6.02 2.99
CA VAL A 40 9.37 -5.43 3.99
C VAL A 40 10.15 -4.69 5.06
N THR A 41 9.72 -3.49 5.41
CA THR A 41 10.37 -2.63 6.40
C THR A 41 9.35 -1.90 7.28
N THR A 42 9.85 -1.31 8.37
CA THR A 42 9.07 -0.44 9.26
C THR A 42 9.16 1.03 8.82
N PRO A 43 8.25 1.91 9.25
CA PRO A 43 8.32 3.35 8.95
C PRO A 43 9.64 3.99 9.38
N ASP A 44 10.14 3.67 10.56
CA ASP A 44 11.37 4.25 11.11
C ASP A 44 12.63 3.87 10.28
N ALA A 45 12.66 2.65 9.77
CA ALA A 45 13.76 2.15 8.95
C ALA A 45 13.59 2.45 7.45
N CYS A 46 12.39 2.83 7.00
CA CYS A 46 12.02 2.83 5.59
C CYS A 46 12.97 3.65 4.71
N LYS A 47 13.29 4.87 5.10
CA LYS A 47 14.16 5.76 4.32
C LYS A 47 15.55 5.17 4.10
N SER A 48 16.19 4.70 5.15
CA SER A 48 17.53 4.07 5.07
C SER A 48 17.47 2.75 4.31
N PHE A 49 16.43 1.96 4.56
CA PHE A 49 16.20 0.68 3.89
C PHE A 49 16.04 0.85 2.38
N VAL A 50 15.18 1.77 1.94
CA VAL A 50 14.98 2.06 0.51
C VAL A 50 16.27 2.56 -0.12
N LYS A 51 17.01 3.45 0.55
CA LYS A 51 18.29 3.96 0.04
C LYS A 51 19.30 2.83 -0.20
N THR A 52 19.38 1.86 0.71
CA THR A 52 20.32 0.72 0.62
C THR A 52 19.91 -0.28 -0.46
N HIS A 53 18.58 -0.48 -0.66
CA HIS A 53 18.04 -1.46 -1.59
C HIS A 53 17.65 -0.87 -2.96
N SER A 54 18.04 0.34 -3.26
CA SER A 54 17.81 0.99 -4.56
C SER A 54 19.11 1.28 -5.30
N ASP A 55 19.04 1.32 -6.63
CA ASP A 55 20.23 1.55 -7.46
C ASP A 55 20.62 3.05 -7.51
N HIS A 56 19.70 3.95 -7.17
CA HIS A 56 19.86 5.41 -7.29
C HIS A 56 19.56 6.18 -6.00
N GLY A 57 19.76 5.55 -4.84
CA GLY A 57 19.62 6.20 -3.54
C GLY A 57 18.18 6.54 -3.13
N GLY A 58 17.19 5.93 -3.77
CA GLY A 58 15.77 6.08 -3.49
C GLY A 58 14.91 5.35 -4.51
N ALA A 59 13.60 5.29 -4.27
CA ALA A 59 12.66 4.60 -5.14
C ALA A 59 12.32 5.42 -6.39
N ASP A 60 12.20 4.76 -7.54
CA ASP A 60 11.76 5.37 -8.81
C ASP A 60 10.27 5.75 -8.78
N ARG A 61 9.49 4.96 -8.07
CA ARG A 61 8.05 5.13 -7.88
C ARG A 61 7.73 4.90 -6.42
N VAL A 62 6.99 5.81 -5.84
CA VAL A 62 6.45 5.67 -4.49
C VAL A 62 4.94 5.77 -4.56
N ILE A 63 4.25 4.86 -3.90
CA ILE A 63 2.79 4.87 -3.82
C ILE A 63 2.43 4.93 -2.34
N GLU A 64 1.80 6.02 -1.93
CA GLU A 64 1.34 6.25 -0.57
C GLU A 64 -0.14 5.86 -0.47
N VAL A 65 -0.46 4.93 0.44
CA VAL A 65 -1.78 4.30 0.56
C VAL A 65 -2.29 4.23 2.00
N ALA A 66 -1.57 4.82 2.95
CA ALA A 66 -1.90 4.74 4.37
C ALA A 66 -2.68 5.94 4.88
N GLY A 67 -2.39 7.16 4.39
CA GLY A 67 -3.04 8.39 4.80
C GLY A 67 -2.82 8.79 6.27
N ALA A 68 -1.82 8.18 6.93
CA ALA A 68 -1.54 8.46 8.33
C ALA A 68 -0.61 9.67 8.48
N LYS A 69 -0.49 10.16 9.74
CA LYS A 69 0.45 11.22 10.06
C LYS A 69 1.85 10.87 9.56
N ASP A 70 2.52 11.81 8.94
CA ASP A 70 3.89 11.71 8.42
C ASP A 70 4.10 10.76 7.22
N THR A 71 3.10 10.02 6.76
CA THR A 71 3.27 9.08 5.64
C THR A 71 3.53 9.80 4.31
N PHE A 72 2.91 10.96 4.09
CA PHE A 72 3.22 11.80 2.94
C PHE A 72 4.68 12.27 2.94
N ARG A 73 5.16 12.72 4.11
CA ARG A 73 6.57 13.13 4.28
C ARG A 73 7.53 11.97 4.01
N LEU A 74 7.25 10.80 4.59
CA LEU A 74 8.05 9.61 4.36
C LEU A 74 8.08 9.20 2.89
N ALA A 75 6.94 9.27 2.20
CA ALA A 75 6.83 8.91 0.79
C ALA A 75 7.78 9.73 -0.09
N TRP A 76 7.74 11.07 -0.02
CA TRP A 76 8.63 11.89 -0.85
C TRP A 76 10.10 11.80 -0.39
N GLN A 77 10.38 11.53 0.88
CA GLN A 77 11.75 11.31 1.36
C GLN A 77 12.38 10.01 0.82
N CYS A 78 11.57 8.97 0.63
CA CYS A 78 12.02 7.71 0.03
C CYS A 78 12.21 7.79 -1.49
N ALA A 79 11.64 8.79 -2.14
CA ALA A 79 11.75 8.99 -3.58
C ALA A 79 13.14 9.49 -3.98
N ARG A 80 13.73 8.92 -5.05
CA ARG A 80 14.95 9.48 -5.67
C ARG A 80 14.65 10.76 -6.43
N PRO A 81 15.66 11.53 -6.86
CA PRO A 81 15.43 12.61 -7.83
C PRO A 81 14.73 12.11 -9.11
N ASN A 82 13.86 12.94 -9.67
CA ASN A 82 13.01 12.65 -10.83
C ASN A 82 12.03 11.48 -10.66
N ALA A 83 11.72 11.07 -9.41
CA ALA A 83 10.75 10.04 -9.14
C ALA A 83 9.30 10.54 -9.24
N ILE A 84 8.37 9.59 -9.35
CA ILE A 84 6.94 9.86 -9.23
C ILE A 84 6.47 9.37 -7.86
N VAL A 85 5.76 10.25 -7.15
CA VAL A 85 5.07 9.95 -5.88
C VAL A 85 3.57 10.00 -6.14
N THR A 86 2.91 8.86 -6.01
CA THR A 86 1.46 8.74 -6.19
C THR A 86 0.80 8.65 -4.83
N ILE A 87 -0.18 9.50 -4.60
CA ILE A 87 -0.99 9.55 -3.37
C ILE A 87 -2.35 8.94 -3.68
N VAL A 88 -2.60 7.77 -3.11
CA VAL A 88 -3.86 7.04 -3.22
C VAL A 88 -4.71 7.22 -1.95
N ALA A 89 -4.04 7.40 -0.82
CA ALA A 89 -4.71 7.54 0.46
C ALA A 89 -5.47 8.87 0.58
N LEU A 90 -6.54 8.83 1.36
CA LEU A 90 -7.25 10.02 1.83
C LEU A 90 -6.58 10.52 3.12
N TYR A 91 -6.43 11.82 3.22
CA TYR A 91 -5.92 12.51 4.41
C TYR A 91 -7.02 13.36 5.00
N ASP A 92 -7.17 13.31 6.32
CA ASP A 92 -8.14 14.15 7.05
C ASP A 92 -7.64 15.58 7.21
N GLU A 93 -6.31 15.79 7.16
CA GLU A 93 -5.67 17.08 7.35
C GLU A 93 -4.80 17.49 6.13
N PRO A 94 -4.67 18.80 5.86
CA PRO A 94 -3.80 19.30 4.81
C PRO A 94 -2.36 18.81 4.96
N GLN A 95 -1.75 18.42 3.85
CA GLN A 95 -0.35 18.00 3.81
C GLN A 95 0.54 19.10 3.25
N THR A 96 1.70 19.31 3.85
CA THR A 96 2.65 20.36 3.47
C THR A 96 3.67 19.85 2.46
N LEU A 97 3.88 20.60 1.41
CA LEU A 97 5.01 20.45 0.48
C LEU A 97 6.15 21.35 0.95
N PRO A 98 7.18 20.81 1.64
CA PRO A 98 8.31 21.62 2.11
C PRO A 98 9.27 21.87 0.95
N LEU A 99 8.95 22.82 0.08
CA LEU A 99 9.70 23.11 -1.13
C LEU A 99 11.21 23.32 -0.91
N PRO A 100 11.67 23.97 0.17
CA PRO A 100 13.11 24.08 0.45
C PRO A 100 13.81 22.72 0.56
N ASP A 101 13.14 21.73 1.18
CA ASP A 101 13.70 20.37 1.37
C ASP A 101 13.60 19.52 0.11
N MET A 102 12.74 19.91 -0.82
CA MET A 102 12.49 19.21 -2.09
C MET A 102 13.32 19.79 -3.25
N TYR A 103 13.99 20.89 -3.01
CA TYR A 103 14.77 21.53 -4.06
C TYR A 103 15.82 20.57 -4.64
N GLY A 104 15.85 20.45 -5.95
CA GLY A 104 16.74 19.51 -6.66
C GLY A 104 16.25 18.07 -6.73
N LYS A 105 15.12 17.71 -6.11
CA LYS A 105 14.53 16.37 -6.28
C LYS A 105 13.70 16.23 -7.57
N ASN A 106 13.15 17.31 -8.12
CA ASN A 106 12.33 17.30 -9.34
C ASN A 106 11.23 16.24 -9.30
N LEU A 107 10.48 16.17 -8.21
CA LEU A 107 9.46 15.14 -8.02
C LEU A 107 8.19 15.45 -8.81
N THR A 108 7.56 14.41 -9.34
CA THR A 108 6.20 14.47 -9.87
C THR A 108 5.25 13.89 -8.84
N PHE A 109 4.25 14.65 -8.42
CA PHE A 109 3.16 14.16 -7.58
C PHE A 109 1.94 13.85 -8.44
N LYS A 110 1.32 12.70 -8.15
CA LYS A 110 0.04 12.29 -8.73
C LYS A 110 -0.95 12.03 -7.62
N THR A 111 -2.13 12.59 -7.76
CA THR A 111 -3.27 12.35 -6.86
C THR A 111 -4.48 11.97 -7.69
N GLY A 112 -5.45 11.32 -7.08
CA GLY A 112 -6.69 11.00 -7.76
C GLY A 112 -7.63 10.21 -6.84
N GLY A 113 -8.91 10.29 -7.16
CA GLY A 113 -9.94 9.45 -6.58
C GLY A 113 -10.23 8.23 -7.46
N VAL A 114 -10.98 7.29 -6.92
CA VAL A 114 -11.49 6.15 -7.69
C VAL A 114 -12.62 6.63 -8.61
N ASP A 115 -12.45 6.39 -9.88
CA ASP A 115 -13.48 6.66 -10.91
C ASP A 115 -14.10 5.38 -11.49
N GLY A 116 -13.50 4.21 -11.16
CA GLY A 116 -13.99 2.91 -11.60
C GLY A 116 -13.69 2.56 -13.06
N CYS A 117 -12.92 3.38 -13.78
CA CYS A 117 -12.64 3.16 -15.20
C CYS A 117 -11.90 1.83 -15.48
N ASP A 118 -11.08 1.36 -14.53
CA ASP A 118 -10.29 0.14 -14.69
C ASP A 118 -10.94 -1.12 -14.11
N CYS A 119 -12.19 -1.05 -13.61
CA CYS A 119 -12.85 -2.18 -12.95
C CYS A 119 -12.94 -3.41 -13.86
N GLU A 120 -13.30 -3.25 -15.10
CA GLU A 120 -13.44 -4.38 -16.05
C GLU A 120 -12.07 -5.04 -16.32
N GLU A 121 -11.01 -4.25 -16.47
CA GLU A 121 -9.66 -4.78 -16.65
C GLU A 121 -9.21 -5.55 -15.41
N VAL A 122 -9.40 -4.99 -14.22
CA VAL A 122 -9.02 -5.63 -12.94
C VAL A 122 -9.78 -6.95 -12.75
N LEU A 123 -11.08 -7.00 -13.03
CA LEU A 123 -11.86 -8.23 -12.96
C LEU A 123 -11.32 -9.29 -13.91
N ARG A 124 -11.01 -8.93 -15.14
CA ARG A 124 -10.40 -9.87 -16.10
C ARG A 124 -9.04 -10.40 -15.61
N LEU A 125 -8.23 -9.56 -14.97
CA LEU A 125 -6.94 -9.99 -14.41
C LEU A 125 -7.13 -10.98 -13.24
N ILE A 126 -8.17 -10.80 -12.44
CA ILE A 126 -8.55 -11.75 -11.37
C ILE A 126 -9.03 -13.06 -11.99
N GLU A 127 -9.94 -13.03 -12.96
CA GLU A 127 -10.45 -14.22 -13.66
C GLU A 127 -9.32 -15.02 -14.34
N GLN A 128 -8.31 -14.34 -14.87
CA GLN A 128 -7.13 -14.95 -15.48
C GLN A 128 -6.11 -15.46 -14.45
N GLY A 129 -6.38 -15.32 -13.15
CA GLY A 129 -5.44 -15.69 -12.08
C GLY A 129 -4.15 -14.87 -12.01
N LYS A 130 -4.12 -13.70 -12.70
CA LYS A 130 -2.96 -12.79 -12.64
C LYS A 130 -2.92 -11.95 -11.37
N ILE A 131 -4.08 -11.74 -10.75
CA ILE A 131 -4.24 -11.12 -9.45
C ILE A 131 -5.02 -12.09 -8.56
N ASP A 132 -4.42 -12.54 -7.47
CA ASP A 132 -5.11 -13.34 -6.46
C ASP A 132 -5.45 -12.45 -5.25
N THR A 133 -6.73 -12.17 -5.06
CA THR A 133 -7.26 -11.39 -3.94
C THR A 133 -7.77 -12.28 -2.80
N THR A 134 -7.77 -13.60 -2.95
CA THR A 134 -8.32 -14.54 -1.96
C THR A 134 -7.64 -14.45 -0.60
N PRO A 135 -6.30 -14.27 -0.47
CA PRO A 135 -5.65 -14.11 0.83
C PRO A 135 -6.08 -12.88 1.62
N LEU A 136 -6.68 -11.88 0.95
CA LEU A 136 -7.20 -10.69 1.63
C LEU A 136 -8.43 -10.98 2.49
N ILE A 137 -9.24 -12.00 2.14
CA ILE A 137 -10.44 -12.35 2.87
C ILE A 137 -10.06 -13.26 4.04
N THR A 138 -9.70 -12.63 5.15
CA THR A 138 -9.25 -13.33 6.36
C THR A 138 -10.38 -13.89 7.19
N HIS A 139 -11.56 -13.24 7.13
CA HIS A 139 -12.72 -13.62 7.95
C HIS A 139 -13.99 -13.72 7.10
N ARG A 140 -14.87 -14.63 7.50
CA ARG A 140 -16.19 -14.81 6.88
C ARG A 140 -17.24 -14.89 7.97
N PHE A 141 -18.31 -14.09 7.84
CA PHE A 141 -19.42 -14.09 8.77
C PHE A 141 -20.75 -14.17 8.01
N PRO A 142 -21.76 -14.85 8.54
CA PRO A 142 -23.13 -14.71 8.06
C PRO A 142 -23.67 -13.31 8.42
N LEU A 143 -24.63 -12.81 7.65
CA LEU A 143 -25.25 -11.51 7.90
C LEU A 143 -25.80 -11.38 9.32
N SER A 144 -26.28 -12.49 9.92
CA SER A 144 -26.78 -12.53 11.28
C SER A 144 -25.72 -12.19 12.35
N ARG A 145 -24.44 -12.21 12.01
CA ARG A 145 -23.30 -11.85 12.90
C ARG A 145 -22.55 -10.59 12.41
N ILE A 146 -23.25 -9.69 11.73
CA ILE A 146 -22.61 -8.50 11.14
C ILE A 146 -21.99 -7.57 12.17
N GLU A 147 -22.61 -7.42 13.34
CA GLU A 147 -22.10 -6.59 14.44
C GLU A 147 -20.74 -7.09 14.94
N GLU A 148 -20.59 -8.39 15.05
CA GLU A 148 -19.31 -9.01 15.44
C GLU A 148 -18.25 -8.79 14.35
N ALA A 149 -18.62 -8.91 13.09
CA ALA A 149 -17.74 -8.63 11.96
C ALA A 149 -17.21 -7.19 11.98
N TYR A 150 -18.08 -6.22 12.26
CA TYR A 150 -17.69 -4.83 12.43
C TYR A 150 -16.77 -4.64 13.62
N ARG A 151 -17.09 -5.22 14.78
CA ARG A 151 -16.27 -5.12 15.99
C ARG A 151 -14.84 -5.61 15.76
N ILE A 152 -14.68 -6.80 15.17
CA ILE A 152 -13.36 -7.37 14.85
C ILE A 152 -12.59 -6.47 13.89
N PHE A 153 -13.27 -5.97 12.84
CA PHE A 153 -12.65 -5.12 11.84
C PHE A 153 -12.21 -3.77 12.41
N GLU A 154 -13.06 -3.12 13.20
CA GLU A 154 -12.79 -1.82 13.82
C GLU A 154 -11.62 -1.92 14.82
N ASN A 155 -11.63 -2.93 15.66
CA ASN A 155 -10.60 -3.14 16.68
C ASN A 155 -9.32 -3.78 16.14
N LYS A 156 -9.29 -4.16 14.85
CA LYS A 156 -8.15 -4.84 14.21
C LYS A 156 -7.75 -6.13 14.94
N GLU A 157 -8.75 -6.88 15.43
CA GLU A 157 -8.55 -8.12 16.15
C GLU A 157 -8.21 -9.28 15.19
N ASP A 158 -7.57 -10.32 15.71
CA ASP A 158 -7.33 -11.61 15.05
C ASP A 158 -6.71 -11.50 13.63
N GLY A 159 -5.83 -10.51 13.43
CA GLY A 159 -5.14 -10.32 12.15
C GLY A 159 -6.05 -9.96 10.98
N VAL A 160 -7.23 -9.39 11.23
CA VAL A 160 -8.22 -9.07 10.20
C VAL A 160 -7.66 -8.12 9.13
N ILE A 161 -7.82 -8.51 7.87
CA ILE A 161 -7.52 -7.65 6.70
C ILE A 161 -8.82 -7.28 6.00
N LYS A 162 -9.63 -8.25 5.63
CA LYS A 162 -10.91 -8.07 4.97
C LYS A 162 -11.92 -9.10 5.48
N VAL A 163 -13.14 -8.65 5.75
CA VAL A 163 -14.26 -9.52 6.14
C VAL A 163 -15.22 -9.67 4.97
N ALA A 164 -15.61 -10.90 4.66
CA ALA A 164 -16.68 -11.20 3.74
C ALA A 164 -17.95 -11.57 4.52
N ILE A 165 -19.08 -11.01 4.11
CA ILE A 165 -20.39 -11.32 4.65
C ILE A 165 -21.16 -12.19 3.67
N SER A 166 -21.72 -13.31 4.14
CA SER A 166 -22.60 -14.17 3.36
C SER A 166 -24.06 -13.97 3.77
N TYR A 167 -24.96 -14.11 2.81
CA TYR A 167 -26.41 -14.05 2.99
C TYR A 167 -26.98 -15.46 3.11
#